data_070f7422bd22b3080e934fab78859da6
#
_entry.id   070f7422bd22b3080e934fab78859da6
#
_cell.length_a   1.000
_cell.length_b   1.000
_cell.length_c   1.000
_cell.angle_alpha   90.00
_cell.angle_beta   90.00
_cell.angle_gamma   90.00
#
_symmetry.space_group_name_H-M   'P 1'
#
loop_
_entity.id
_entity.type
_entity.pdbx_description
1 polymer ?
#
loop_
_entity_poly.entity_id
_entity_poly.type
_entity_poly.pdbx_seq_one_letter_code
_entity_poly.pdbx_strand_id
1 'polypeptide(L)'
;MDTRNDSKIPQCGDLADLSGFRVVVGAKQLRKALEKGTAKCVFLAENADPALTEPIEARCKVNHVSYTWVRTMLDLGRACGIEVGAAAAAVVD
;
A
#
# COMPACT_ATOMS: atom_id res chain seq x y z
N MET A 1 -15.68 -16.26 -2.19
CA MET A 1 -15.58 -16.06 -2.03
C MET A 1 -15.24 -15.62 -1.93
N ASP A 2 -14.95 -15.43 -2.11
CA ASP A 2 -14.59 -15.03 -1.99
C ASP A 2 -14.48 -14.27 -1.84
N THR A 3 -14.58 -14.05 -1.83
CA THR A 3 -14.54 -13.38 -1.76
C THR A 3 -14.15 -12.96 -1.23
N ARG A 4 -13.67 -13.06 -1.07
CA ARG A 4 -13.26 -12.74 -0.55
C ARG A 4 -12.56 -12.07 -0.13
N ASN A 5 -12.10 -12.20 -0.35
CA ASN A 5 -11.20 -11.53 -0.09
C ASN A 5 -11.21 -10.22 -0.03
N ASP A 6 -11.40 -9.68 -0.71
CA ASP A 6 -11.59 -8.43 -0.85
C ASP A 6 -12.32 -7.88 0.18
N SER A 7 -13.13 -8.43 0.56
CA SER A 7 -13.95 -7.97 1.56
C SER A 7 -13.20 -7.79 2.80
N LYS A 8 -12.17 -8.42 2.95
CA LYS A 8 -11.54 -8.53 4.19
C LYS A 8 -11.05 -7.22 4.70
N ILE A 9 -10.56 -6.34 3.89
CA ILE A 9 -10.06 -5.06 4.36
C ILE A 9 -10.65 -3.99 3.47
N PRO A 10 -11.88 -3.57 3.77
CA PRO A 10 -12.55 -2.61 2.91
C PRO A 10 -11.74 -1.34 2.69
N GLN A 11 -11.12 -0.84 3.76
CA GLN A 11 -10.34 0.37 3.60
C GLN A 11 -9.13 0.14 2.72
N CYS A 12 -8.68 -1.08 2.61
CA CYS A 12 -7.54 -1.38 1.76
C CYS A 12 -7.91 -1.32 0.29
N GLY A 13 -9.15 -1.56 -0.03
CA GLY A 13 -9.61 -1.48 -1.40
C GLY A 13 -10.07 -0.10 -1.80
N ASP A 14 -10.20 0.81 -0.84
CA ASP A 14 -10.71 2.14 -1.11
C ASP A 14 -9.60 3.16 -1.04
N LEU A 15 -8.99 3.44 -2.17
CA LEU A 15 -7.92 4.40 -2.24
C LEU A 15 -8.41 5.82 -2.06
N ALA A 16 -9.68 6.06 -2.25
CA ALA A 16 -10.19 7.41 -2.32
C ALA A 16 -10.01 8.19 -1.03
N ASP A 17 -9.93 7.52 0.10
CA ASP A 17 -9.89 8.23 1.37
C ASP A 17 -8.93 7.57 2.35
N LEU A 18 -7.69 7.97 2.27
CA LEU A 18 -6.70 7.54 3.25
C LEU A 18 -6.43 8.62 4.29
N SER A 19 -7.14 9.75 4.20
CA SER A 19 -6.84 10.89 5.06
C SER A 19 -7.15 10.63 6.53
N GLY A 20 -8.02 9.69 6.82
CA GLY A 20 -8.35 9.35 8.21
C GLY A 20 -7.43 8.32 8.84
N PHE A 21 -6.41 7.89 8.13
CA PHE A 21 -5.52 6.84 8.59
C PHE A 21 -4.10 7.33 8.69
N ARG A 22 -3.32 6.65 9.51
CA ARG A 22 -1.88 6.88 9.53
C ARG A 22 -1.28 6.17 8.34
N VAL A 23 -0.54 6.89 7.54
CA VAL A 23 0.00 6.38 6.29
C VAL A 23 1.50 6.66 6.23
N VAL A 24 2.25 5.67 5.80
CA VAL A 24 3.66 5.86 5.46
C VAL A 24 3.77 5.79 3.95
N VAL A 25 4.64 6.61 3.38
CA VAL A 25 4.80 6.71 1.94
C VAL A 25 6.25 6.45 1.59
N GLY A 26 6.46 5.72 0.51
CA GLY A 26 7.79 5.43 0.04
C GLY A 26 8.23 4.02 0.40
N ALA A 27 9.02 3.41 -0.50
CA ALA A 27 9.39 2.00 -0.38
C ALA A 27 10.19 1.75 0.90
N LYS A 28 11.08 2.65 1.25
CA LYS A 28 11.94 2.43 2.42
C LYS A 28 11.14 2.44 3.71
N GLN A 29 10.25 3.42 3.86
CA GLN A 29 9.43 3.50 5.06
C GLN A 29 8.47 2.31 5.14
N LEU A 30 7.95 1.93 4.00
CA LEU A 30 7.03 0.81 3.94
C LEU A 30 7.69 -0.49 4.36
N ARG A 31 8.92 -0.69 3.93
CA ARG A 31 9.64 -1.91 4.30
C ARG A 31 9.88 -1.95 5.81
N LYS A 32 10.16 -0.82 6.42
CA LYS A 32 10.32 -0.76 7.87
C LYS A 32 9.01 -1.12 8.57
N ALA A 33 7.90 -0.62 8.07
CA ALA A 33 6.61 -0.93 8.66
C ALA A 33 6.30 -2.41 8.57
N LEU A 34 6.64 -3.03 7.44
CA LEU A 34 6.43 -4.47 7.28
C LEU A 34 7.30 -5.26 8.26
N GLU A 35 8.54 -4.82 8.45
CA GLU A 35 9.43 -5.51 9.38
C GLU A 35 8.95 -5.40 10.81
N LYS A 36 8.35 -4.27 11.16
CA LYS A 36 7.85 -4.06 12.52
C LYS A 36 6.48 -4.67 12.76
N GLY A 37 5.83 -5.11 11.68
CA GLY A 37 4.50 -5.67 11.81
C GLY A 37 3.42 -4.64 12.00
N THR A 38 3.68 -3.37 11.66
CA THR A 38 2.69 -2.30 11.82
C THR A 38 1.89 -2.02 10.56
N ALA A 39 2.30 -2.56 9.42
CA ALA A 39 1.59 -2.32 8.17
C ALA A 39 0.31 -3.14 8.15
N LYS A 40 -0.81 -2.46 7.96
CA LYS A 40 -2.11 -3.14 7.88
C LYS A 40 -2.52 -3.42 6.46
N CYS A 41 -2.18 -2.51 5.57
CA CYS A 41 -2.67 -2.57 4.21
C CYS A 41 -1.69 -1.81 3.34
N VAL A 42 -1.30 -2.39 2.23
CA VAL A 42 -0.25 -1.85 1.38
C VAL A 42 -0.83 -1.50 0.02
N PHE A 43 -0.43 -0.36 -0.51
CA PHE A 43 -0.79 0.04 -1.86
C PHE A 43 0.47 0.15 -2.70
N LEU A 44 0.43 -0.39 -3.91
CA LEU A 44 1.55 -0.40 -4.84
C LEU A 44 1.10 0.20 -6.16
N ALA A 45 1.92 1.06 -6.74
CA ALA A 45 1.58 1.70 -8.00
C ALA A 45 2.05 0.83 -9.17
N GLU A 46 1.14 0.59 -10.12
CA GLU A 46 1.43 -0.28 -11.26
C GLU A 46 2.48 0.30 -12.19
N ASN A 47 2.54 1.62 -12.29
CA ASN A 47 3.50 2.25 -13.19
C ASN A 47 4.81 2.61 -12.50
N ALA A 48 5.01 2.17 -11.27
CA ALA A 48 6.28 2.37 -10.59
C ALA A 48 7.29 1.33 -11.06
N ASP A 49 8.56 1.62 -10.81
CA ASP A 49 9.62 0.71 -11.15
C ASP A 49 9.44 -0.62 -10.40
N PRO A 50 9.36 -1.75 -11.11
CA PRO A 50 9.21 -3.04 -10.43
C PRO A 50 10.32 -3.33 -9.42
N ALA A 51 11.49 -2.76 -9.62
CA ALA A 51 12.57 -2.93 -8.65
C ALA A 51 12.20 -2.39 -7.28
N LEU A 52 11.24 -1.46 -7.21
CA LEU A 52 10.74 -0.93 -5.95
C LEU A 52 9.56 -1.71 -5.41
N THR A 53 8.65 -2.13 -6.28
CA THR A 53 7.41 -2.73 -5.84
C THR A 53 7.49 -4.23 -5.62
N GLU A 54 8.30 -4.94 -6.41
CA GLU A 54 8.38 -6.39 -6.27
C GLU A 54 8.87 -6.86 -4.91
N PRO A 55 9.92 -6.25 -4.34
CA PRO A 55 10.35 -6.67 -3.01
C PRO A 55 9.29 -6.44 -1.95
N ILE A 56 8.51 -5.36 -2.09
CA ILE A 56 7.44 -5.06 -1.15
C ILE A 56 6.33 -6.08 -1.28
N GLU A 57 5.96 -6.41 -2.51
CA GLU A 57 4.94 -7.42 -2.74
C GLU A 57 5.36 -8.76 -2.13
N ALA A 58 6.60 -9.15 -2.33
CA ALA A 58 7.11 -10.40 -1.76
C ALA A 58 7.02 -10.40 -0.24
N ARG A 59 7.36 -9.27 0.38
CA ARG A 59 7.26 -9.14 1.82
C ARG A 59 5.83 -9.23 2.30
N CYS A 60 4.90 -8.63 1.57
CA CYS A 60 3.49 -8.70 1.93
C CYS A 60 3.02 -10.15 1.93
N LYS A 61 3.44 -10.93 0.94
CA LYS A 61 3.04 -12.33 0.88
C LYS A 61 3.60 -13.12 2.04
N VAL A 62 4.86 -12.89 2.37
CA VAL A 62 5.51 -13.61 3.47
C VAL A 62 4.86 -13.27 4.80
N ASN A 63 4.51 -12.01 5.00
CA ASN A 63 3.95 -11.54 6.27
C ASN A 63 2.43 -11.58 6.32
N HIS A 64 1.79 -12.08 5.26
CA HIS A 64 0.34 -12.17 5.19
C HIS A 64 -0.34 -10.81 5.32
N VAL A 65 0.25 -9.79 4.70
CA VAL A 65 -0.30 -8.44 4.69
C VAL A 65 -1.04 -8.23 3.38
N SER A 66 -2.24 -7.70 3.45
CA SER A 66 -3.03 -7.40 2.26
C SER A 66 -2.41 -6.28 1.46
N TYR A 67 -2.45 -6.38 0.15
CA TYR A 67 -1.95 -5.32 -0.70
C TYR A 67 -2.83 -5.18 -1.93
N THR A 68 -2.82 -3.99 -2.49
CA THR A 68 -3.66 -3.63 -3.63
C THR A 68 -2.83 -2.84 -4.62
N TRP A 69 -3.05 -3.09 -5.90
CA TRP A 69 -2.39 -2.34 -6.96
C TRP A 69 -3.21 -1.11 -7.32
N VAL A 70 -2.54 0.01 -7.48
CA VAL A 70 -3.13 1.28 -7.89
C VAL A 70 -2.59 1.61 -9.26
N ARG A 71 -3.40 2.20 -10.12
CA ARG A 71 -3.04 2.39 -11.52
C ARG A 71 -1.78 3.24 -11.71
N THR A 72 -1.64 4.33 -10.98
CA THR A 72 -0.50 5.22 -11.17
C THR A 72 0.05 5.70 -9.84
N MET A 73 1.32 6.09 -9.88
CA MET A 73 1.96 6.70 -8.73
C MET A 73 1.27 8.01 -8.34
N LEU A 74 0.80 8.75 -9.32
CA LEU A 74 0.14 10.02 -9.05
C LEU A 74 -1.15 9.82 -8.27
N ASP A 75 -1.94 8.83 -8.67
CA ASP A 75 -3.16 8.52 -7.95
C ASP A 75 -2.86 8.13 -6.51
N LEU A 76 -1.83 7.33 -6.31
CA LEU A 76 -1.48 6.90 -4.96
C LEU A 76 -1.00 8.09 -4.13
N GLY A 77 -0.19 8.95 -4.71
CA GLY A 77 0.25 10.14 -4.00
C GLY A 77 -0.90 11.02 -3.57
N ARG A 78 -1.86 11.22 -4.47
CA ARG A 78 -3.04 12.03 -4.16
C ARG A 78 -3.84 11.45 -3.02
N ALA A 79 -4.01 10.14 -3.01
CA ALA A 79 -4.75 9.49 -1.94
C ALA A 79 -4.04 9.67 -0.60
N CYS A 80 -2.72 9.76 -0.61
CA CYS A 80 -1.93 9.97 0.59
C CYS A 80 -1.85 11.44 1.00
N GLY A 81 -2.40 12.35 0.18
CA GLY A 81 -2.39 13.76 0.50
C GLY A 81 -1.11 14.49 0.16
N ILE A 82 -0.31 13.94 -0.75
CA ILE A 82 0.91 14.60 -1.19
C ILE A 82 0.78 15.03 -2.65
N GLU A 83 1.65 15.93 -3.07
CA GLU A 83 1.54 16.51 -4.40
C GLU A 83 2.38 15.80 -5.44
N VAL A 84 3.15 14.81 -5.04
CA VAL A 84 3.99 14.04 -5.94
C VAL A 84 3.52 12.59 -5.96
N GLY A 85 4.00 11.85 -6.92
CA GLY A 85 3.65 10.44 -7.01
C GLY A 85 4.31 9.60 -5.94
N ALA A 86 3.70 8.47 -5.62
CA ALA A 86 4.22 7.52 -4.66
C ALA A 86 4.26 6.14 -5.28
N ALA A 87 5.41 5.48 -5.21
CA ALA A 87 5.53 4.12 -5.74
C ALA A 87 4.81 3.12 -4.84
N ALA A 88 4.78 3.39 -3.54
CA ALA A 88 4.17 2.50 -2.57
C ALA A 88 3.78 3.28 -1.33
N ALA A 89 2.74 2.83 -0.65
CA ALA A 89 2.29 3.43 0.59
C ALA A 89 1.61 2.37 1.43
N ALA A 90 1.49 2.61 2.71
CA ALA A 90 0.81 1.66 3.59
C ALA A 90 0.03 2.39 4.67
N VAL A 91 -1.11 1.83 5.01
CA VAL A 91 -1.84 2.23 6.20
C VAL A 91 -1.21 1.46 7.37
N VAL A 92 -0.87 2.17 8.42
CA VAL A 92 -0.21 1.57 9.57
C VAL A 92 -1.01 1.84 10.84
N ASP A 93 -0.65 1.11 11.87
CA ASP A 93 -1.30 1.29 13.18
C ASP A 93 -1.05 2.65 13.76
#